data_118cd6016569ff509982e621d2c4ea3a
#
_entry.id   118cd6016569ff509982e621d2c4ea3a
#
_cell.length_a   1.000
_cell.length_b   1.000
_cell.length_c   1.000
_cell.angle_alpha   90.00
_cell.angle_beta   90.00
_cell.angle_gamma   90.00
#
_symmetry.space_group_name_H-M   'P 1'
#
loop_
_entity.id
_entity.type
_entity.pdbx_description
1 polymer ?
#
loop_
_entity_poly.entity_id
_entity_poly.type
_entity_poly.pdbx_seq_one_letter_code
_entity_poly.pdbx_strand_id
1 'polypeptide(L)'
;MRIATLLLAALCLPAGAAEQSGAEVFDTTCIKCHGEGKDGAPVFGNRKQWGKLVREGLNELVPTALTGIRKMPPRGGNPALSDGEVARAVIHMANAGGGRFPEPGAADIARWRQKAEKRLKK
;
A
#
# COMPACT_ATOMS: atom_id res chain seq x y z
N MET A 1 -41.94 34.53 -29.78
CA MET A 1 -40.71 34.46 -28.97
C MET A 1 -40.60 33.05 -28.43
N ARG A 2 -39.72 32.23 -28.97
CA ARG A 2 -39.51 30.84 -28.52
C ARG A 2 -38.32 30.82 -27.57
N ILE A 3 -38.61 30.54 -26.32
CA ILE A 3 -37.57 30.37 -25.30
C ILE A 3 -37.06 28.94 -25.43
N ALA A 4 -35.84 28.80 -25.93
CA ALA A 4 -35.12 27.51 -25.96
C ALA A 4 -34.59 27.24 -24.56
N THR A 5 -35.19 26.29 -23.86
CA THR A 5 -34.69 25.80 -22.57
C THR A 5 -33.53 24.87 -22.86
N LEU A 6 -32.29 25.34 -22.63
CA LEU A 6 -31.12 24.50 -22.65
C LEU A 6 -31.15 23.61 -21.39
N LEU A 7 -31.46 22.33 -21.57
CA LEU A 7 -31.24 21.33 -20.54
C LEU A 7 -29.70 21.06 -20.44
N LEU A 8 -29.12 21.57 -19.39
CA LEU A 8 -27.75 21.26 -19.03
C LEU A 8 -27.77 19.84 -18.45
N ALA A 9 -27.39 18.83 -19.26
CA ALA A 9 -27.21 17.48 -18.77
C ALA A 9 -25.92 17.47 -17.92
N ALA A 10 -26.07 17.41 -16.60
CA ALA A 10 -24.97 17.17 -15.70
C ALA A 10 -24.46 15.73 -15.91
N LEU A 11 -23.33 15.58 -16.57
CA LEU A 11 -22.62 14.31 -16.60
C LEU A 11 -22.11 14.01 -15.18
N CYS A 12 -22.83 13.17 -14.45
CA CYS A 12 -22.28 12.52 -13.27
C CYS A 12 -21.21 11.54 -13.73
N LEU A 13 -19.94 11.94 -13.67
CA LEU A 13 -18.83 11.01 -13.77
C LEU A 13 -18.88 10.09 -12.54
N PRO A 14 -18.83 8.75 -12.71
CA PRO A 14 -18.72 7.88 -11.56
C PRO A 14 -17.43 8.23 -10.84
N ALA A 15 -17.52 8.64 -9.57
CA ALA A 15 -16.37 8.76 -8.72
C ALA A 15 -15.75 7.36 -8.60
N GLY A 16 -14.53 7.15 -9.15
CA GLY A 16 -13.77 5.93 -8.93
C GLY A 16 -13.67 5.70 -7.43
N ALA A 17 -13.70 4.44 -6.99
CA ALA A 17 -13.51 4.10 -5.59
C ALA A 17 -12.23 4.80 -5.09
N ALA A 18 -12.35 5.58 -4.00
CA ALA A 18 -11.22 6.25 -3.42
C ALA A 18 -10.20 5.21 -2.91
N GLU A 19 -8.91 5.47 -3.13
CA GLU A 19 -7.83 4.65 -2.60
C GLU A 19 -7.91 4.60 -1.08
N GLN A 20 -7.72 3.40 -0.52
CA GLN A 20 -7.70 3.23 0.93
C GLN A 20 -6.43 3.84 1.54
N SER A 21 -6.54 4.33 2.77
CA SER A 21 -5.39 4.75 3.56
C SER A 21 -4.54 3.54 3.98
N GLY A 22 -3.30 3.78 4.40
CA GLY A 22 -2.44 2.72 4.93
C GLY A 22 -3.05 2.05 6.16
N ALA A 23 -3.68 2.80 7.05
CA ALA A 23 -4.36 2.25 8.22
C ALA A 23 -5.55 1.36 7.83
N GLU A 24 -6.35 1.77 6.87
CA GLU A 24 -7.49 0.97 6.37
C GLU A 24 -7.01 -0.34 5.73
N VAL A 25 -5.99 -0.29 4.91
CA VAL A 25 -5.41 -1.51 4.29
C VAL A 25 -4.83 -2.42 5.36
N PHE A 26 -4.13 -1.86 6.35
CA PHE A 26 -3.62 -2.64 7.47
C PHE A 26 -4.77 -3.38 8.20
N ASP A 27 -5.82 -2.66 8.57
CA ASP A 27 -6.94 -3.20 9.36
C ASP A 27 -7.73 -4.29 8.62
N THR A 28 -7.76 -4.25 7.29
CA THR A 28 -8.53 -5.21 6.49
C THR A 28 -7.70 -6.35 5.91
N THR A 29 -6.41 -6.15 5.71
CA THR A 29 -5.55 -7.12 5.03
C THR A 29 -4.32 -7.52 5.85
N CYS A 30 -3.47 -6.57 6.19
CA CYS A 30 -2.15 -6.86 6.77
C CYS A 30 -2.23 -7.39 8.21
N ILE A 31 -3.25 -6.98 8.95
CA ILE A 31 -3.45 -7.35 10.35
C ILE A 31 -3.56 -8.87 10.56
N LYS A 32 -3.99 -9.60 9.55
CA LYS A 32 -4.15 -11.07 9.64
C LYS A 32 -2.85 -11.78 10.02
N CYS A 33 -1.71 -11.24 9.61
CA CYS A 33 -0.38 -11.76 9.95
C CYS A 33 0.41 -10.81 10.85
N HIS A 34 0.40 -9.51 10.52
CA HIS A 34 1.19 -8.51 11.23
C HIS A 34 0.55 -8.00 12.54
N GLY A 35 -0.68 -8.42 12.84
CA GLY A 35 -1.32 -8.11 14.12
C GLY A 35 -0.71 -8.87 15.28
N GLU A 36 -0.47 -10.17 15.11
CA GLU A 36 0.01 -11.08 16.17
C GLU A 36 1.32 -11.81 15.86
N GLY A 37 1.87 -11.62 14.65
CA GLY A 37 3.12 -12.24 14.26
C GLY A 37 2.97 -13.63 13.66
N LYS A 38 1.86 -13.90 12.97
CA LYS A 38 1.64 -15.17 12.29
C LYS A 38 2.78 -15.48 11.34
N ASP A 39 3.25 -16.72 11.37
CA ASP A 39 4.35 -17.20 10.51
C ASP A 39 5.64 -16.38 10.60
N GLY A 40 5.88 -15.72 11.72
CA GLY A 40 7.06 -14.89 11.93
C GLY A 40 6.97 -13.48 11.37
N ALA A 41 5.79 -13.03 10.93
CA ALA A 41 5.59 -11.67 10.45
C ALA A 41 5.94 -10.65 11.53
N PRO A 42 6.67 -9.57 11.19
CA PRO A 42 6.95 -8.52 12.18
C PRO A 42 5.65 -7.89 12.67
N VAL A 43 5.52 -7.80 14.00
CA VAL A 43 4.29 -7.35 14.65
C VAL A 43 4.17 -5.84 14.59
N PHE A 44 2.98 -5.36 14.24
CA PHE A 44 2.66 -3.93 14.23
C PHE A 44 3.00 -3.28 15.58
N GLY A 45 3.73 -2.18 15.54
CA GLY A 45 4.16 -1.45 16.73
C GLY A 45 5.38 -2.01 17.44
N ASN A 46 5.89 -3.16 17.04
CA ASN A 46 7.10 -3.75 17.63
C ASN A 46 8.36 -3.11 17.05
N ARG A 47 8.90 -2.12 17.74
CA ARG A 47 10.07 -1.37 17.28
C ARG A 47 11.34 -2.21 17.17
N LYS A 48 11.48 -3.26 17.98
CA LYS A 48 12.63 -4.15 17.93
C LYS A 48 12.66 -4.93 16.60
N GLN A 49 11.50 -5.48 16.19
CA GLN A 49 11.39 -6.21 14.94
C GLN A 49 11.47 -5.28 13.73
N TRP A 50 10.83 -4.11 13.79
CA TRP A 50 10.78 -3.16 12.68
C TRP A 50 12.03 -2.30 12.52
N GLY A 51 12.85 -2.15 13.56
CA GLY A 51 14.02 -1.28 13.49
C GLY A 51 14.97 -1.62 12.36
N LYS A 52 15.27 -2.90 12.16
CA LYS A 52 16.11 -3.35 11.04
C LYS A 52 15.44 -3.08 9.69
N LEU A 53 14.16 -3.36 9.58
CA LEU A 53 13.38 -3.16 8.36
C LEU A 53 13.32 -1.68 7.98
N VAL A 54 13.08 -0.81 8.94
CA VAL A 54 13.10 0.64 8.74
C VAL A 54 14.44 1.10 8.18
N ARG A 55 15.55 0.55 8.67
CA ARG A 55 16.89 0.86 8.14
C ARG A 55 17.11 0.36 6.72
N GLU A 56 16.45 -0.71 6.30
CA GLU A 56 16.50 -1.17 4.91
C GLU A 56 15.84 -0.18 3.96
N GLY A 57 14.83 0.55 4.43
CA GLY A 57 14.14 1.60 3.69
C GLY A 57 13.04 1.11 2.75
N LEU A 58 12.24 2.05 2.29
CA LEU A 58 11.06 1.76 1.48
C LEU A 58 11.39 1.17 0.11
N ASN A 59 12.56 1.47 -0.44
CA ASN A 59 12.99 0.89 -1.73
C ASN A 59 13.19 -0.63 -1.67
N GLU A 60 13.34 -1.19 -0.46
CA GLU A 60 13.33 -2.63 -0.24
C GLU A 60 11.96 -3.12 0.25
N LEU A 61 11.38 -2.42 1.22
CA LEU A 61 10.16 -2.88 1.88
C LEU A 61 8.94 -2.90 0.96
N VAL A 62 8.74 -1.86 0.16
CA VAL A 62 7.56 -1.78 -0.71
C VAL A 62 7.61 -2.82 -1.83
N PRO A 63 8.69 -2.94 -2.62
CA PRO A 63 8.79 -4.01 -3.61
C PRO A 63 8.65 -5.40 -3.00
N THR A 64 9.19 -5.63 -1.81
CA THR A 64 9.04 -6.90 -1.10
C THR A 64 7.58 -7.22 -0.78
N ALA A 65 6.80 -6.23 -0.32
CA ALA A 65 5.38 -6.41 -0.07
C ALA A 65 4.58 -6.66 -1.36
N LEU A 66 4.99 -6.02 -2.47
CA LEU A 66 4.34 -6.22 -3.77
C LEU A 66 4.57 -7.62 -4.34
N THR A 67 5.76 -8.17 -4.16
CA THR A 67 6.14 -9.48 -4.72
C THR A 67 5.94 -10.64 -3.75
N GLY A 68 5.81 -10.36 -2.45
CA GLY A 68 5.80 -11.36 -1.40
C GLY A 68 7.20 -11.83 -1.00
N ILE A 69 7.32 -12.42 0.15
CA ILE A 69 8.56 -13.01 0.67
C ILE A 69 8.24 -14.11 1.67
N ARG A 70 8.91 -15.26 1.57
CA ARG A 70 8.68 -16.42 2.45
C ARG A 70 7.18 -16.79 2.47
N LYS A 71 6.56 -16.74 3.66
CA LYS A 71 5.13 -17.03 3.80
C LYS A 71 4.20 -15.83 3.58
N MET A 72 4.77 -14.65 3.37
CA MET A 72 4.00 -13.47 2.99
C MET A 72 3.65 -13.55 1.50
N PRO A 73 2.36 -13.67 1.14
CA PRO A 73 1.96 -13.64 -0.27
C PRO A 73 2.10 -12.23 -0.87
N PRO A 74 2.18 -12.11 -2.19
CA PRO A 74 2.16 -10.81 -2.84
C PRO A 74 0.96 -9.98 -2.39
N ARG A 75 1.18 -8.70 -2.10
CA ARG A 75 0.14 -7.75 -1.66
C ARG A 75 -0.60 -8.19 -0.40
N GLY A 76 0.07 -8.95 0.46
CA GLY A 76 -0.57 -9.49 1.67
C GLY A 76 -1.70 -10.47 1.41
N GLY A 77 -1.76 -11.04 0.22
CA GLY A 77 -2.81 -11.98 -0.21
C GLY A 77 -4.06 -11.31 -0.78
N ASN A 78 -4.05 -9.99 -0.97
CA ASN A 78 -5.17 -9.27 -1.58
C ASN A 78 -4.78 -8.67 -2.94
N PRO A 79 -5.03 -9.38 -4.06
CA PRO A 79 -4.64 -8.92 -5.40
C PRO A 79 -5.43 -7.68 -5.87
N ALA A 80 -6.51 -7.32 -5.20
CA ALA A 80 -7.29 -6.13 -5.51
C ALA A 80 -6.63 -4.83 -5.04
N LEU A 81 -5.63 -4.90 -4.14
CA LEU A 81 -4.93 -3.71 -3.68
C LEU A 81 -4.07 -3.09 -4.79
N SER A 82 -4.15 -1.77 -4.94
CA SER A 82 -3.24 -1.03 -5.81
C SER A 82 -1.83 -0.97 -5.22
N ASP A 83 -0.86 -0.63 -6.07
CA ASP A 83 0.52 -0.41 -5.60
C ASP A 83 0.60 0.69 -4.55
N GLY A 84 -0.17 1.77 -4.73
CA GLY A 84 -0.24 2.87 -3.78
C GLY A 84 -0.84 2.46 -2.44
N GLU A 85 -1.87 1.64 -2.46
CA GLU A 85 -2.47 1.09 -1.24
C GLU A 85 -1.51 0.21 -0.48
N VAL A 86 -0.79 -0.68 -1.16
CA VAL A 86 0.24 -1.51 -0.54
C VAL A 86 1.36 -0.64 0.03
N ALA A 87 1.85 0.34 -0.73
CA ALA A 87 2.91 1.25 -0.27
C ALA A 87 2.49 2.02 0.98
N ARG A 88 1.27 2.55 1.02
CA ARG A 88 0.76 3.26 2.21
C ARG A 88 0.64 2.36 3.42
N ALA A 89 0.23 1.11 3.23
CA ALA A 89 0.18 0.13 4.33
C ALA A 89 1.56 -0.21 4.87
N VAL A 90 2.56 -0.39 4.00
CA VAL A 90 3.96 -0.60 4.41
C VAL A 90 4.46 0.59 5.22
N ILE A 91 4.22 1.80 4.75
CA ILE A 91 4.62 3.03 5.45
C ILE A 91 3.93 3.12 6.82
N HIS A 92 2.66 2.80 6.88
CA HIS A 92 1.90 2.79 8.14
C HIS A 92 2.53 1.84 9.17
N MET A 93 2.87 0.62 8.77
CA MET A 93 3.53 -0.35 9.64
C MET A 93 4.96 0.08 10.00
N ALA A 94 5.73 0.54 9.04
CA ALA A 94 7.11 0.98 9.27
C ALA A 94 7.18 2.17 10.23
N ASN A 95 6.26 3.14 10.08
CA ASN A 95 6.20 4.30 10.97
C ASN A 95 5.74 3.92 12.38
N ALA A 96 4.82 2.98 12.53
CA ALA A 96 4.47 2.43 13.84
C ALA A 96 5.66 1.72 14.51
N GLY A 97 6.59 1.21 13.71
CA GLY A 97 7.81 0.56 14.16
C GLY A 97 9.01 1.50 14.34
N GLY A 98 8.79 2.81 14.26
CA GLY A 98 9.83 3.83 14.50
C GLY A 98 10.31 4.59 13.27
N GLY A 99 9.78 4.30 12.09
CA GLY A 99 10.08 5.04 10.88
C GLY A 99 9.43 6.43 10.86
N ARG A 100 9.92 7.28 9.96
CA ARG A 100 9.38 8.64 9.75
C ARG A 100 9.23 8.90 8.25
N PHE A 101 8.61 7.96 7.55
CA PHE A 101 8.41 8.07 6.12
C PHE A 101 7.20 8.96 5.82
N PRO A 102 7.30 9.85 4.82
CA PRO A 102 6.16 10.66 4.37
C PRO A 102 5.19 9.82 3.51
N GLU A 103 4.03 10.38 3.23
CA GLU A 103 3.12 9.83 2.23
C GLU A 103 3.84 9.68 0.88
N PRO A 104 3.64 8.56 0.16
CA PRO A 104 4.34 8.33 -1.09
C PRO A 104 3.77 9.17 -2.21
N GLY A 105 4.64 9.73 -3.03
CA GLY A 105 4.25 10.37 -4.28
C GLY A 105 4.10 9.36 -5.42
N ALA A 106 3.48 9.80 -6.51
CA ALA A 106 3.28 8.95 -7.70
C ALA A 106 4.60 8.43 -8.28
N ALA A 107 5.65 9.25 -8.26
CA ALA A 107 6.97 8.86 -8.74
C ALA A 107 7.61 7.76 -7.88
N ASP A 108 7.41 7.80 -6.57
CA ASP A 108 7.88 6.76 -5.66
C ASP A 108 7.19 5.43 -5.96
N ILE A 109 5.88 5.46 -6.10
CA ILE A 109 5.06 4.27 -6.38
C ILE A 109 5.48 3.64 -7.71
N ALA A 110 5.68 4.46 -8.75
CA ALA A 110 6.14 3.98 -10.06
C ALA A 110 7.52 3.32 -9.99
N ARG A 111 8.44 3.90 -9.22
CA ARG A 111 9.79 3.34 -9.02
C ARG A 111 9.73 1.98 -8.30
N TRP A 112 8.93 1.86 -7.27
CA TRP A 112 8.75 0.60 -6.54
C TRP A 112 8.09 -0.47 -7.40
N ARG A 113 7.12 -0.08 -8.22
CA ARG A 113 6.51 -0.98 -9.21
C ARG A 113 7.55 -1.54 -10.17
N GLN A 114 8.41 -0.70 -10.73
CA GLN A 114 9.47 -1.14 -11.64
C GLN A 114 10.43 -2.11 -10.96
N LYS A 115 10.80 -1.83 -9.71
CA LYS A 115 11.68 -2.71 -8.94
C LYS A 115 11.03 -4.06 -8.66
N ALA A 116 9.76 -4.07 -8.32
CA ALA A 116 8.98 -5.31 -8.13
C ALA A 116 8.93 -6.14 -9.42
N GLU A 117 8.66 -5.52 -10.57
CA GLU A 117 8.61 -6.20 -11.86
C GLU A 117 9.95 -6.83 -12.22
N LYS A 118 11.06 -6.16 -11.95
CA LYS A 118 12.40 -6.74 -12.16
C LYS A 118 12.64 -7.98 -11.31
N ARG A 119 12.16 -8.00 -10.09
CA ARG A 119 12.27 -9.18 -9.21
C ARG A 119 11.48 -10.37 -9.74
N LEU A 120 10.31 -10.13 -10.31
CA LEU A 120 9.45 -11.18 -10.85
C LEU A 120 9.98 -11.80 -12.15
N LYS A 121 10.89 -11.10 -12.85
CA LYS A 121 11.50 -11.58 -14.11
C LYS A 121 12.76 -12.41 -13.91
N LYS A 122 13.22 -12.57 -12.70
CA LYS A 122 14.41 -13.37 -12.39
C LYS A 122 14.08 -14.83 -12.19
#